data_56c640fd2a3196a6c9cd08c885a57f0e
#
_entry.id   56c640fd2a3196a6c9cd08c885a57f0e
#
_cell.length_a   1.000
_cell.length_b   1.000
_cell.length_c   1.000
_cell.angle_alpha   90.00
_cell.angle_beta   90.00
_cell.angle_gamma   90.00
#
_symmetry.space_group_name_H-M   'P 1'
#
loop_
_entity.id
_entity.type
_entity.pdbx_description
1 polymer ?
#
loop_
_entity_poly.entity_id
_entity_poly.type
_entity_poly.pdbx_seq_one_letter_code
_entity_poly.pdbx_strand_id
1 'polypeptide(L)'
;MYKRQAPGFYFDPVKKNLAINVLRIMFPYLALISLVAFAGGIQNTHKRFSIPAYTPVFFNLSLIIAAVAIAPKYEMPIYVLAWGVLFAGIVQLLIQILPLWRINRLPIPRLNFNNPGIKKFFKLIIPAVLAGGIIQINLLIDTIFASLLETGSPTWLYISDRLIQFPMGIFAIAIGTVLLPTLSKFDLNHEKDKFIVGIQKGQKFVLYIGCLLYTSPSPRDP
;
A
#
# COMPACT_ATOMS: atom_id res chain seq x y z
N MET A 1 12.19 6.09 -19.35
CA MET A 1 11.92 5.84 -17.94
C MET A 1 12.37 4.43 -17.51
N TYR A 2 12.02 3.36 -18.22
CA TYR A 2 12.33 1.95 -17.91
C TYR A 2 13.82 1.59 -17.86
N LYS A 3 14.67 2.24 -18.66
CA LYS A 3 16.12 1.99 -18.69
C LYS A 3 16.83 2.22 -17.34
N ARG A 4 16.23 3.00 -16.43
CA ARG A 4 16.81 3.33 -15.12
C ARG A 4 16.24 2.52 -13.97
N GLN A 5 15.03 1.94 -14.13
CA GLN A 5 14.33 1.25 -13.02
C GLN A 5 14.64 -0.26 -12.97
N ALA A 6 14.90 -0.89 -14.11
CA ALA A 6 15.24 -2.31 -14.20
C ALA A 6 16.25 -2.52 -15.36
N PRO A 7 17.52 -2.15 -15.18
CA PRO A 7 18.53 -2.23 -16.23
C PRO A 7 18.76 -3.68 -16.69
N GLY A 8 18.59 -4.67 -15.80
CA GLY A 8 18.73 -6.08 -16.16
C GLY A 8 17.73 -6.57 -17.23
N PHE A 9 16.53 -5.99 -17.27
CA PHE A 9 15.54 -6.33 -18.30
C PHE A 9 15.85 -5.73 -19.67
N TYR A 10 16.82 -4.81 -19.76
CA TYR A 10 17.20 -4.20 -21.03
C TYR A 10 17.92 -5.18 -21.95
N PHE A 11 18.62 -6.15 -21.38
CA PHE A 11 19.39 -7.16 -22.12
C PHE A 11 18.49 -8.25 -22.74
N ASP A 12 17.24 -8.37 -22.29
CA ASP A 12 16.25 -9.31 -22.83
C ASP A 12 15.11 -8.54 -23.52
N PRO A 13 15.06 -8.52 -24.87
CA PRO A 13 14.03 -7.79 -25.61
C PRO A 13 12.60 -8.27 -25.32
N VAL A 14 12.43 -9.57 -25.01
CA VAL A 14 11.12 -10.17 -24.73
C VAL A 14 10.60 -9.65 -23.39
N LYS A 15 11.41 -9.75 -22.33
CA LYS A 15 11.05 -9.24 -20.99
C LYS A 15 10.81 -7.74 -21.00
N LYS A 16 11.63 -6.99 -21.75
CA LYS A 16 11.48 -5.55 -21.88
C LYS A 16 10.13 -5.16 -22.50
N ASN A 17 9.78 -5.78 -23.64
CA ASN A 17 8.53 -5.46 -24.34
C ASN A 17 7.32 -5.88 -23.48
N LEU A 18 7.39 -7.03 -22.84
CA LEU A 18 6.36 -7.49 -21.90
C LEU A 18 6.15 -6.48 -20.76
N ALA A 19 7.23 -6.05 -20.11
CA ALA A 19 7.17 -5.09 -19.01
C ALA A 19 6.57 -3.73 -19.45
N ILE A 20 6.93 -3.27 -20.66
CA ILE A 20 6.38 -2.02 -21.21
C ILE A 20 4.87 -2.13 -21.44
N ASN A 21 4.41 -3.22 -22.05
CA ASN A 21 2.99 -3.41 -22.34
C ASN A 21 2.17 -3.56 -21.07
N VAL A 22 2.62 -4.37 -20.12
CA VAL A 22 1.97 -4.54 -18.81
C VAL A 22 1.87 -3.21 -18.06
N LEU A 23 2.94 -2.42 -18.04
CA LEU A 23 2.94 -1.11 -17.40
C LEU A 23 1.99 -0.12 -18.07
N ARG A 24 1.89 -0.13 -19.40
CA ARG A 24 0.93 0.72 -20.13
C ARG A 24 -0.51 0.40 -19.76
N ILE A 25 -0.84 -0.89 -19.59
CA ILE A 25 -2.17 -1.34 -19.16
C ILE A 25 -2.43 -0.90 -17.73
N MET A 26 -1.44 -1.05 -16.83
CA MET A 26 -1.60 -0.74 -15.41
C MET A 26 -1.50 0.77 -15.08
N PHE A 27 -0.93 1.59 -15.96
CA PHE A 27 -0.69 3.01 -15.69
C PHE A 27 -1.95 3.81 -15.28
N PRO A 28 -3.12 3.62 -15.91
CA PRO A 28 -4.35 4.31 -15.51
C PRO A 28 -4.81 3.98 -14.08
N TYR A 29 -4.37 2.84 -13.52
CA TYR A 29 -4.68 2.47 -12.14
C TYR A 29 -4.16 3.52 -11.13
N LEU A 30 -3.05 4.21 -11.42
CA LEU A 30 -2.52 5.27 -10.55
C LEU A 30 -3.53 6.39 -10.34
N ALA A 31 -4.25 6.79 -11.38
CA ALA A 31 -5.31 7.78 -11.26
C ALA A 31 -6.49 7.25 -10.44
N LEU A 32 -6.89 6.00 -10.68
CA LEU A 32 -7.98 5.35 -9.95
C LEU A 32 -7.68 5.24 -8.46
N ILE A 33 -6.49 4.74 -8.09
CA ILE A 33 -6.12 4.57 -6.67
C ILE A 33 -5.97 5.92 -5.96
N SER A 34 -5.52 6.97 -6.66
CA SER A 34 -5.47 8.32 -6.11
C SER A 34 -6.88 8.85 -5.79
N LEU A 35 -7.84 8.60 -6.66
CA LEU A 35 -9.25 8.97 -6.43
C LEU A 35 -9.86 8.13 -5.28
N VAL A 36 -9.54 6.84 -5.21
CA VAL A 36 -9.95 5.96 -4.11
C VAL A 36 -9.41 6.47 -2.77
N ALA A 37 -8.12 6.82 -2.71
CA ALA A 37 -7.50 7.36 -1.50
C ALA A 37 -8.13 8.70 -1.08
N PHE A 38 -8.42 9.58 -2.04
CA PHE A 38 -9.10 10.84 -1.79
C PHE A 38 -10.52 10.63 -1.27
N ALA A 39 -11.29 9.74 -1.90
CA ALA A 39 -12.64 9.37 -1.47
C ALA A 39 -12.64 8.77 -0.05
N GLY A 40 -11.68 7.89 0.25
CA GLY A 40 -11.47 7.32 1.58
C GLY A 40 -11.12 8.39 2.62
N GLY A 41 -10.28 9.37 2.27
CA GLY A 41 -9.98 10.52 3.11
C GLY A 41 -11.23 11.31 3.50
N ILE A 42 -12.11 11.62 2.54
CA ILE A 42 -13.38 12.29 2.81
C ILE A 42 -14.26 11.45 3.75
N GLN A 43 -14.38 10.14 3.53
CA GLN A 43 -15.17 9.26 4.40
C GLN A 43 -14.63 9.22 5.83
N ASN A 44 -13.32 9.16 6.00
CA ASN A 44 -12.65 9.17 7.30
C ASN A 44 -12.93 10.46 8.09
N THR A 45 -12.97 11.63 7.43
CA THR A 45 -13.35 12.89 8.08
C THR A 45 -14.79 12.89 8.58
N HIS A 46 -15.67 12.09 7.94
CA HIS A 46 -17.06 11.90 8.35
C HIS A 46 -17.25 10.67 9.28
N LYS A 47 -16.16 10.17 9.88
CA LYS A 47 -16.14 9.01 10.79
C LYS A 47 -16.67 7.71 10.17
N ARG A 48 -16.59 7.57 8.85
CA ARG A 48 -17.00 6.37 8.11
C ARG A 48 -15.77 5.60 7.67
N PHE A 49 -15.23 4.80 8.57
CA PHE A 49 -13.97 4.07 8.37
C PHE A 49 -14.13 2.70 7.70
N SER A 50 -15.34 2.11 7.74
CA SER A 50 -15.56 0.73 7.33
C SER A 50 -15.24 0.51 5.84
N ILE A 51 -15.79 1.32 4.95
CA ILE A 51 -15.62 1.13 3.49
C ILE A 51 -14.18 1.36 3.04
N PRO A 52 -13.47 2.43 3.47
CA PRO A 52 -12.04 2.56 3.20
C PRO A 52 -11.21 1.37 3.71
N ALA A 53 -11.55 0.81 4.88
CA ALA A 53 -10.85 -0.34 5.44
C ALA A 53 -11.06 -1.63 4.63
N TYR A 54 -12.22 -1.83 4.02
CA TYR A 54 -12.50 -3.00 3.17
C TYR A 54 -12.01 -2.86 1.73
N THR A 55 -11.60 -1.68 1.30
CA THR A 55 -11.14 -1.43 -0.07
C THR A 55 -10.03 -2.38 -0.54
N PRO A 56 -8.98 -2.70 0.27
CA PRO A 56 -7.96 -3.67 -0.12
C PRO A 56 -8.49 -5.09 -0.34
N VAL A 57 -9.56 -5.47 0.37
CA VAL A 57 -10.18 -6.80 0.21
C VAL A 57 -10.75 -6.96 -1.20
N PHE A 58 -11.43 -5.95 -1.71
CA PHE A 58 -11.98 -5.97 -3.07
C PHE A 58 -10.89 -6.00 -4.14
N PHE A 59 -9.77 -5.33 -3.90
CA PHE A 59 -8.60 -5.41 -4.76
C PHE A 59 -8.05 -6.84 -4.85
N ASN A 60 -7.78 -7.45 -3.70
CA ASN A 60 -7.27 -8.80 -3.62
C ASN A 60 -8.25 -9.83 -4.21
N LEU A 61 -9.54 -9.69 -3.92
CA LEU A 61 -10.57 -10.57 -4.47
C LEU A 61 -10.63 -10.49 -6.01
N SER A 62 -10.55 -9.28 -6.56
CA SER A 62 -10.52 -9.09 -8.01
C SER A 62 -9.29 -9.74 -8.65
N LEU A 63 -8.12 -9.64 -8.01
CA LEU A 63 -6.90 -10.30 -8.49
C LEU A 63 -6.97 -11.82 -8.37
N ILE A 64 -7.53 -12.35 -7.28
CA ILE A 64 -7.72 -13.80 -7.11
C ILE A 64 -8.64 -14.34 -8.20
N ILE A 65 -9.76 -13.66 -8.46
CA ILE A 65 -10.68 -14.04 -9.54
C ILE A 65 -9.96 -14.00 -10.90
N ALA A 66 -9.21 -12.94 -11.17
CA ALA A 66 -8.44 -12.82 -12.42
C ALA A 66 -7.41 -13.96 -12.55
N ALA A 67 -6.69 -14.29 -11.47
CA ALA A 67 -5.63 -15.30 -11.48
C ALA A 67 -6.19 -16.74 -11.61
N VAL A 68 -7.27 -17.06 -10.89
CA VAL A 68 -7.77 -18.42 -10.78
C VAL A 68 -8.80 -18.75 -11.86
N ALA A 69 -9.72 -17.82 -12.16
CA ALA A 69 -10.83 -18.09 -13.06
C ALA A 69 -10.56 -17.68 -14.52
N ILE A 70 -9.74 -16.65 -14.73
CA ILE A 70 -9.56 -16.05 -16.07
C ILE A 70 -8.20 -16.38 -16.64
N ALA A 71 -7.12 -16.18 -15.88
CA ALA A 71 -5.74 -16.32 -16.36
C ALA A 71 -5.43 -17.71 -16.97
N PRO A 72 -5.93 -18.85 -16.45
CA PRO A 72 -5.65 -20.17 -17.04
C PRO A 72 -6.23 -20.37 -18.43
N LYS A 73 -7.15 -19.51 -18.87
CA LYS A 73 -7.81 -19.63 -20.19
C LYS A 73 -7.05 -18.91 -21.31
N TYR A 74 -5.98 -18.19 -20.96
CA TYR A 74 -5.21 -17.37 -21.90
C TYR A 74 -3.76 -17.82 -22.00
N GLU A 75 -3.18 -17.75 -23.18
CA GLU A 75 -1.78 -18.14 -23.45
C GLU A 75 -0.79 -17.25 -22.67
N MET A 76 -1.15 -15.98 -22.42
CA MET A 76 -0.31 -15.03 -21.71
C MET A 76 -1.02 -14.50 -20.44
N PRO A 77 -1.01 -15.25 -19.34
CA PRO A 77 -1.71 -14.93 -18.09
C PRO A 77 -1.37 -13.57 -17.49
N ILE A 78 -0.17 -13.08 -17.75
CA ILE A 78 0.32 -11.79 -17.20
C ILE A 78 -0.53 -10.59 -17.64
N TYR A 79 -1.04 -10.61 -18.89
CA TYR A 79 -1.92 -9.55 -19.36
C TYR A 79 -3.27 -9.57 -18.68
N VAL A 80 -3.78 -10.75 -18.36
CA VAL A 80 -5.04 -10.91 -17.59
C VAL A 80 -4.90 -10.29 -16.21
N LEU A 81 -3.76 -10.52 -15.54
CA LEU A 81 -3.47 -9.92 -14.25
C LEU A 81 -3.35 -8.40 -14.33
N ALA A 82 -2.71 -7.88 -15.37
CA ALA A 82 -2.59 -6.44 -15.59
C ALA A 82 -3.97 -5.76 -15.77
N TRP A 83 -4.85 -6.35 -16.57
CA TRP A 83 -6.24 -5.92 -16.70
C TRP A 83 -7.02 -6.10 -15.41
N GLY A 84 -6.74 -7.18 -14.66
CA GLY A 84 -7.30 -7.43 -13.33
C GLY A 84 -7.02 -6.31 -12.34
N VAL A 85 -5.80 -5.76 -12.34
CA VAL A 85 -5.43 -4.60 -11.52
C VAL A 85 -6.26 -3.37 -11.90
N LEU A 86 -6.40 -3.09 -13.20
CA LEU A 86 -7.19 -1.94 -13.65
C LEU A 86 -8.67 -2.10 -13.27
N PHE A 87 -9.22 -3.28 -13.50
CA PHE A 87 -10.60 -3.60 -13.11
C PHE A 87 -10.81 -3.47 -11.59
N ALA A 88 -9.87 -3.99 -10.81
CA ALA A 88 -9.89 -3.84 -9.35
C ALA A 88 -9.93 -2.37 -8.91
N GLY A 89 -9.17 -1.49 -9.57
CA GLY A 89 -9.21 -0.05 -9.32
C GLY A 89 -10.57 0.59 -9.60
N ILE A 90 -11.22 0.16 -10.68
CA ILE A 90 -12.59 0.61 -11.00
C ILE A 90 -13.57 0.14 -9.93
N VAL A 91 -13.52 -1.12 -9.53
CA VAL A 91 -14.39 -1.68 -8.48
C VAL A 91 -14.19 -0.94 -7.17
N GLN A 92 -12.93 -0.71 -6.77
CA GLN A 92 -12.61 0.07 -5.56
C GLN A 92 -13.22 1.47 -5.60
N LEU A 93 -13.09 2.17 -6.73
CA LEU A 93 -13.62 3.52 -6.89
C LEU A 93 -15.16 3.53 -6.81
N LEU A 94 -15.82 2.60 -7.48
CA LEU A 94 -17.30 2.49 -7.45
C LEU A 94 -17.82 2.26 -6.03
N ILE A 95 -17.17 1.37 -5.27
CA ILE A 95 -17.54 1.08 -3.88
C ILE A 95 -17.36 2.32 -2.99
N GLN A 96 -16.33 3.14 -3.25
CA GLN A 96 -16.07 4.37 -2.50
C GLN A 96 -17.05 5.50 -2.87
N ILE A 97 -17.49 5.58 -4.13
CA ILE A 97 -18.42 6.63 -4.59
C ILE A 97 -19.81 6.46 -3.97
N LEU A 98 -20.29 5.23 -3.82
CA LEU A 98 -21.64 4.94 -3.32
C LEU A 98 -21.95 5.58 -1.95
N PRO A 99 -21.09 5.44 -0.91
CA PRO A 99 -21.32 6.12 0.38
C PRO A 99 -21.14 7.63 0.31
N LEU A 100 -20.26 8.14 -0.57
CA LEU A 100 -20.09 9.58 -0.77
C LEU A 100 -21.35 10.20 -1.37
N TRP A 101 -21.97 9.51 -2.30
CA TRP A 101 -23.25 9.93 -2.87
C TRP A 101 -24.35 9.97 -1.81
N ARG A 102 -24.43 8.94 -0.95
CA ARG A 102 -25.43 8.88 0.15
C ARG A 102 -25.31 10.00 1.18
N ILE A 103 -24.10 10.55 1.37
CA ILE A 103 -23.87 11.67 2.29
C ILE A 103 -23.89 13.03 1.59
N ASN A 104 -24.26 13.08 0.29
CA ASN A 104 -24.24 14.29 -0.55
C ASN A 104 -22.88 15.04 -0.52
N ARG A 105 -21.77 14.30 -0.50
CA ARG A 105 -20.39 14.81 -0.44
C ARG A 105 -19.55 14.34 -1.62
N LEU A 106 -20.16 14.14 -2.79
CA LEU A 106 -19.40 13.87 -4.00
C LEU A 106 -18.49 15.07 -4.30
N PRO A 107 -17.20 14.86 -4.45
CA PRO A 107 -16.27 15.94 -4.77
C PRO A 107 -16.53 16.42 -6.20
N ILE A 108 -16.96 17.66 -6.34
CA ILE A 108 -17.04 18.33 -7.64
C ILE A 108 -15.68 18.99 -7.88
N PRO A 109 -14.95 18.63 -8.94
CA PRO A 109 -13.66 19.24 -9.24
C PRO A 109 -13.84 20.74 -9.54
N ARG A 110 -13.25 21.58 -8.70
CA ARG A 110 -13.21 23.04 -8.89
C ARG A 110 -11.75 23.47 -8.86
N LEU A 111 -11.28 24.03 -9.96
CA LEU A 111 -9.92 24.57 -10.06
C LEU A 111 -9.92 26.00 -9.47
N ASN A 112 -9.63 26.12 -8.19
CA ASN A 112 -9.45 27.41 -7.51
C ASN A 112 -8.12 27.41 -6.77
N PHE A 113 -7.06 27.84 -7.44
CA PHE A 113 -5.70 27.87 -6.89
C PHE A 113 -5.47 28.92 -5.80
N ASN A 114 -6.36 29.91 -5.66
CA ASN A 114 -6.25 30.98 -4.68
C ASN A 114 -6.82 30.62 -3.29
N ASN A 115 -7.37 29.43 -3.14
CA ASN A 115 -7.93 29.00 -1.86
C ASN A 115 -6.81 28.78 -0.81
N PRO A 116 -6.90 29.42 0.38
CA PRO A 116 -5.89 29.27 1.43
C PRO A 116 -5.75 27.83 1.91
N GLY A 117 -6.77 27.00 1.78
CA GLY A 117 -6.72 25.56 2.05
C GLY A 117 -5.73 24.82 1.15
N ILE A 118 -5.58 25.22 -0.10
CA ILE A 118 -4.62 24.62 -1.04
C ILE A 118 -3.18 24.89 -0.59
N LYS A 119 -2.87 26.12 -0.17
CA LYS A 119 -1.55 26.46 0.36
C LYS A 119 -1.20 25.65 1.61
N LYS A 120 -2.16 25.51 2.52
CA LYS A 120 -2.00 24.68 3.73
C LYS A 120 -1.80 23.21 3.38
N PHE A 121 -2.54 22.69 2.41
CA PHE A 121 -2.39 21.31 1.90
C PHE A 121 -0.98 21.07 1.37
N PHE A 122 -0.47 21.93 0.47
CA PHE A 122 0.88 21.78 -0.06
C PHE A 122 1.95 21.85 1.03
N LYS A 123 1.82 22.75 2.00
CA LYS A 123 2.74 22.86 3.14
C LYS A 123 2.81 21.57 3.96
N LEU A 124 1.70 20.84 4.08
CA LEU A 124 1.63 19.59 4.84
C LEU A 124 2.07 18.37 4.01
N ILE A 125 1.76 18.36 2.71
CA ILE A 125 2.03 17.19 1.87
C ILE A 125 3.50 17.08 1.46
N ILE A 126 4.21 18.21 1.28
CA ILE A 126 5.62 18.19 0.85
C ILE A 126 6.51 17.40 1.83
N PRO A 127 6.49 17.65 3.16
CA PRO A 127 7.26 16.85 4.10
C PRO A 127 6.84 15.37 4.12
N ALA A 128 5.54 15.09 4.00
CA ALA A 128 5.03 13.71 3.96
C ALA A 128 5.50 12.96 2.71
N VAL A 129 5.49 13.61 1.54
CA VAL A 129 6.01 13.05 0.28
C VAL A 129 7.51 12.80 0.36
N LEU A 130 8.27 13.71 0.97
CA LEU A 130 9.70 13.52 1.16
C LEU A 130 9.99 12.33 2.09
N ALA A 131 9.29 12.23 3.20
CA ALA A 131 9.43 11.12 4.15
C ALA A 131 9.07 9.77 3.51
N GLY A 132 7.94 9.69 2.80
CA GLY A 132 7.53 8.48 2.07
C GLY A 132 8.43 8.16 0.87
N GLY A 133 8.99 9.19 0.24
CA GLY A 133 9.87 9.06 -0.91
C GLY A 133 11.18 8.33 -0.59
N ILE A 134 11.72 8.48 0.61
CA ILE A 134 12.94 7.79 1.05
C ILE A 134 12.75 6.27 1.01
N ILE A 135 11.62 5.78 1.53
CA ILE A 135 11.30 4.35 1.50
C ILE A 135 11.18 3.87 0.05
N GLN A 136 10.56 4.67 -0.81
CA GLN A 136 10.39 4.31 -2.22
C GLN A 136 11.70 4.30 -3.02
N ILE A 137 12.66 5.14 -2.65
CA ILE A 137 14.00 5.13 -3.23
C ILE A 137 14.73 3.82 -2.86
N ASN A 138 14.63 3.37 -1.62
CA ASN A 138 15.20 2.09 -1.20
C ASN A 138 14.64 0.92 -2.02
N LEU A 139 13.31 0.81 -2.12
CA LEU A 139 12.67 -0.22 -2.95
C LEU A 139 13.08 -0.15 -4.43
N LEU A 140 13.30 1.06 -4.94
CA LEU A 140 13.81 1.24 -6.31
C LEU A 140 15.23 0.69 -6.46
N ILE A 141 16.11 0.98 -5.52
CA ILE A 141 17.50 0.50 -5.49
C ILE A 141 17.51 -1.03 -5.42
N ASP A 142 16.74 -1.62 -4.52
CA ASP A 142 16.61 -3.08 -4.37
C ASP A 142 16.12 -3.73 -5.67
N THR A 143 15.14 -3.12 -6.34
CA THR A 143 14.63 -3.60 -7.62
C THR A 143 15.68 -3.51 -8.74
N ILE A 144 16.49 -2.44 -8.76
CA ILE A 144 17.60 -2.29 -9.71
C ILE A 144 18.62 -3.42 -9.53
N PHE A 145 19.07 -3.65 -8.31
CA PHE A 145 20.03 -4.72 -8.03
C PHE A 145 19.45 -6.10 -8.33
N ALA A 146 18.24 -6.38 -7.88
CA ALA A 146 17.58 -7.65 -8.15
C ALA A 146 17.39 -7.92 -9.65
N SER A 147 17.21 -6.87 -10.46
CA SER A 147 17.06 -7.01 -11.93
C SER A 147 18.35 -7.42 -12.64
N LEU A 148 19.52 -7.22 -12.00
CA LEU A 148 20.85 -7.59 -12.52
C LEU A 148 21.23 -9.02 -12.14
N LEU A 149 20.52 -9.65 -11.21
CA LEU A 149 20.74 -11.01 -10.76
C LEU A 149 20.02 -12.01 -11.68
N GLU A 150 20.08 -13.28 -11.32
CA GLU A 150 19.44 -14.38 -12.05
C GLU A 150 17.94 -14.17 -12.24
N THR A 151 17.41 -14.78 -13.30
CA THR A 151 15.97 -14.73 -13.60
C THR A 151 15.17 -15.30 -12.44
N GLY A 152 14.26 -14.48 -11.88
CA GLY A 152 13.44 -14.84 -10.71
C GLY A 152 13.78 -14.04 -9.46
N SER A 153 14.98 -13.48 -9.35
CA SER A 153 15.43 -12.72 -8.16
C SER A 153 14.48 -11.59 -7.75
N PRO A 154 13.93 -10.76 -8.66
CA PRO A 154 12.93 -9.75 -8.27
C PRO A 154 11.65 -10.37 -7.67
N THR A 155 11.25 -11.54 -8.17
CA THR A 155 10.07 -12.24 -7.64
C THR A 155 10.33 -12.81 -6.26
N TRP A 156 11.51 -13.41 -6.04
CA TRP A 156 11.89 -13.94 -4.73
C TRP A 156 12.00 -12.84 -3.68
N LEU A 157 12.62 -11.71 -4.05
CA LEU A 157 12.69 -10.53 -3.18
C LEU A 157 11.28 -10.05 -2.80
N TYR A 158 10.39 -9.90 -3.78
CA TYR A 158 9.02 -9.49 -3.55
C TYR A 158 8.25 -10.45 -2.62
N ILE A 159 8.40 -11.76 -2.81
CA ILE A 159 7.73 -12.76 -1.95
C ILE A 159 8.29 -12.70 -0.53
N SER A 160 9.61 -12.59 -0.37
CA SER A 160 10.26 -12.45 0.94
C SER A 160 9.75 -11.22 1.69
N ASP A 161 9.68 -10.07 1.02
CA ASP A 161 9.13 -8.84 1.59
C ASP A 161 7.67 -9.01 2.03
N ARG A 162 6.86 -9.72 1.24
CA ARG A 162 5.46 -9.99 1.59
C ARG A 162 5.32 -10.88 2.82
N LEU A 163 6.19 -11.88 2.95
CA LEU A 163 6.20 -12.75 4.13
C LEU A 163 6.56 -11.98 5.41
N ILE A 164 7.53 -11.06 5.32
CA ILE A 164 7.92 -10.20 6.44
C ILE A 164 6.82 -9.18 6.77
N GLN A 165 6.18 -8.60 5.74
CA GLN A 165 5.11 -7.62 5.93
C GLN A 165 3.85 -8.21 6.56
N PHE A 166 3.61 -9.52 6.43
CA PHE A 166 2.43 -10.16 7.00
C PHE A 166 2.37 -10.07 8.54
N PRO A 167 3.38 -10.53 9.30
CA PRO A 167 3.37 -10.33 10.76
C PRO A 167 3.47 -8.86 11.15
N MET A 168 4.25 -8.03 10.43
CA MET A 168 4.30 -6.60 10.69
C MET A 168 2.94 -5.93 10.51
N GLY A 169 2.18 -6.29 9.48
CA GLY A 169 0.85 -5.74 9.23
C GLY A 169 -0.14 -6.09 10.32
N ILE A 170 -0.13 -7.33 10.79
CA ILE A 170 -1.05 -7.79 11.83
C ILE A 170 -0.72 -7.15 13.19
N PHE A 171 0.54 -7.18 13.60
CA PHE A 171 0.92 -6.79 14.96
C PHE A 171 1.36 -5.33 15.08
N ALA A 172 2.32 -4.89 14.26
CA ALA A 172 2.89 -3.55 14.40
C ALA A 172 1.89 -2.44 14.03
N ILE A 173 1.13 -2.63 12.96
CA ILE A 173 0.11 -1.64 12.54
C ILE A 173 -1.05 -1.63 13.54
N ALA A 174 -1.52 -2.79 14.02
CA ALA A 174 -2.59 -2.85 15.02
C ALA A 174 -2.18 -2.16 16.33
N ILE A 175 -0.96 -2.41 16.82
CA ILE A 175 -0.43 -1.74 18.01
C ILE A 175 -0.32 -0.23 17.80
N GLY A 176 0.26 0.18 16.66
CA GLY A 176 0.43 1.58 16.31
C GLY A 176 -0.90 2.34 16.24
N THR A 177 -1.92 1.75 15.65
CA THR A 177 -3.25 2.37 15.52
C THR A 177 -3.96 2.59 16.87
N VAL A 178 -3.70 1.75 17.86
CA VAL A 178 -4.29 1.89 19.20
C VAL A 178 -3.40 2.70 20.13
N LEU A 179 -2.10 2.47 20.08
CA LEU A 179 -1.14 3.08 21.02
C LEU A 179 -0.93 4.57 20.73
N LEU A 180 -0.77 4.97 19.47
CA LEU A 180 -0.51 6.36 19.11
C LEU A 180 -1.61 7.34 19.56
N PRO A 181 -2.91 7.12 19.30
CA PRO A 181 -3.97 8.00 19.79
C PRO A 181 -4.05 8.02 21.32
N THR A 182 -3.79 6.87 21.96
CA THR A 182 -3.83 6.76 23.42
C THR A 182 -2.69 7.55 24.07
N LEU A 183 -1.47 7.42 23.57
CA LEU A 183 -0.31 8.18 24.02
C LEU A 183 -0.47 9.68 23.77
N SER A 184 -0.95 10.07 22.59
CA SER A 184 -1.23 11.47 22.29
C SER A 184 -2.25 12.09 23.24
N LYS A 185 -3.26 11.32 23.68
CA LYS A 185 -4.24 11.78 24.65
C LYS A 185 -3.63 11.97 26.04
N PHE A 186 -2.73 11.09 26.48
CA PHE A 186 -2.03 11.24 27.75
C PHE A 186 -1.07 12.42 27.75
N ASP A 187 -0.40 12.68 26.65
CA ASP A 187 0.48 13.84 26.49
C ASP A 187 -0.30 15.15 26.56
N LEU A 188 -1.44 15.24 25.85
CA LEU A 188 -2.33 16.41 25.90
C LEU A 188 -2.89 16.68 27.30
N ASN A 189 -3.12 15.65 28.11
CA ASN A 189 -3.63 15.78 29.47
C ASN A 189 -2.52 15.94 30.51
N HIS A 190 -1.24 16.06 30.10
CA HIS A 190 -0.06 16.13 30.98
C HIS A 190 0.08 14.93 31.95
N GLU A 191 -0.45 13.78 31.61
CA GLU A 191 -0.40 12.53 32.39
C GLU A 191 0.88 11.73 32.09
N LYS A 192 2.04 12.27 32.47
CA LYS A 192 3.36 11.69 32.15
C LYS A 192 3.53 10.24 32.59
N ASP A 193 3.03 9.88 33.77
CA ASP A 193 3.15 8.51 34.30
C ASP A 193 2.39 7.51 33.44
N LYS A 194 1.17 7.85 33.03
CA LYS A 194 0.36 7.01 32.14
C LYS A 194 0.97 6.92 30.74
N PHE A 195 1.58 7.99 30.28
CA PHE A 195 2.31 8.01 28.99
C PHE A 195 3.50 7.04 29.00
N ILE A 196 4.34 7.09 30.07
CA ILE A 196 5.50 6.20 30.21
C ILE A 196 5.06 4.74 30.33
N VAL A 197 4.06 4.46 31.17
CA VAL A 197 3.50 3.10 31.31
C VAL A 197 2.92 2.59 29.99
N GLY A 198 2.27 3.46 29.22
CA GLY A 198 1.75 3.13 27.88
C GLY A 198 2.86 2.71 26.91
N ILE A 199 3.96 3.47 26.85
CA ILE A 199 5.13 3.13 26.02
C ILE A 199 5.72 1.79 26.47
N GLN A 200 5.95 1.60 27.77
CA GLN A 200 6.54 0.35 28.28
C GLN A 200 5.68 -0.87 27.97
N LYS A 201 4.35 -0.76 28.10
CA LYS A 201 3.42 -1.84 27.69
C LYS A 201 3.51 -2.15 26.22
N GLY A 202 3.52 -1.10 25.37
CA GLY A 202 3.68 -1.27 23.92
C GLY A 202 5.00 -1.96 23.55
N GLN A 203 6.11 -1.52 24.14
CA GLN A 203 7.43 -2.12 23.93
C GLN A 203 7.49 -3.58 24.37
N LYS A 204 7.00 -3.89 25.56
CA LYS A 204 6.93 -5.27 26.06
C LYS A 204 6.13 -6.17 25.12
N PHE A 205 5.00 -5.69 24.61
CA PHE A 205 4.16 -6.46 23.70
C PHE A 205 4.83 -6.73 22.36
N VAL A 206 5.49 -5.71 21.78
CA VAL A 206 6.25 -5.85 20.53
C VAL A 206 7.42 -6.82 20.69
N LEU A 207 8.17 -6.71 21.79
CA LEU A 207 9.28 -7.62 22.09
C LEU A 207 8.80 -9.06 22.29
N TYR A 208 7.71 -9.25 23.05
CA TYR A 208 7.13 -10.57 23.26
C TYR A 208 6.72 -11.25 21.96
N ILE A 209 6.02 -10.54 21.09
CA ILE A 209 5.63 -11.08 19.78
C ILE A 209 6.84 -11.31 18.88
N GLY A 210 7.80 -10.39 18.86
CA GLY A 210 9.04 -10.53 18.10
C GLY A 210 9.83 -11.76 18.52
N CYS A 211 9.95 -12.00 19.84
CA CYS A 211 10.59 -13.20 20.36
C CYS A 211 9.85 -14.48 19.99
N LEU A 212 8.50 -14.49 20.09
CA LEU A 212 7.70 -15.65 19.69
C LEU A 212 7.85 -15.99 18.21
N LEU A 213 7.87 -14.99 17.32
CA LEU A 213 8.07 -15.20 15.89
C LEU A 213 9.48 -15.71 15.58
N TYR A 214 10.49 -15.23 16.31
CA TYR A 214 11.88 -15.67 16.14
C TYR A 214 12.12 -17.09 16.66
N THR A 215 11.47 -17.46 17.78
CA THR A 215 11.62 -18.79 18.41
C THR A 215 10.65 -19.83 17.88
N SER A 216 9.76 -19.47 16.93
CA SER A 216 8.88 -20.42 16.24
C SER A 216 9.73 -21.44 15.47
N PRO A 217 9.51 -22.76 15.67
CA PRO A 217 10.30 -23.79 15.01
C PRO A 217 10.22 -23.66 13.49
N SER A 218 11.39 -23.54 12.88
CA SER A 218 11.52 -23.54 11.42
C SER A 218 11.41 -24.98 10.90
N PRO A 219 10.76 -25.22 9.73
CA PRO A 219 10.81 -26.53 9.08
C PRO A 219 12.22 -27.03 8.72
N ARG A 220 13.24 -26.17 8.92
CA ARG A 220 14.66 -26.48 8.70
C ARG A 220 15.41 -26.85 9.98
N ASP A 221 14.77 -26.70 11.13
CA ASP A 221 15.35 -27.18 12.38
C ASP A 221 15.18 -28.69 12.46
N PRO A 222 16.25 -29.48 12.64
CA PRO A 222 16.20 -30.94 12.66
C PRO A 222 15.40 -31.48 13.83
#